data_ba40ea85e55d8414336ede706921fafa
#
_entry.id   ba40ea85e55d8414336ede706921fafa
#
_cell.length_a   1.000
_cell.length_b   1.000
_cell.length_c   1.000
_cell.angle_alpha   90.00
_cell.angle_beta   90.00
_cell.angle_gamma   90.00
#
_symmetry.space_group_name_H-M   'P 1'
#
loop_
_entity.id
_entity.type
_entity.pdbx_description
1 polymer ?
#
loop_
_entity_poly.entity_id
_entity_poly.type
_entity_poly.pdbx_seq_one_letter_code
_entity_poly.pdbx_strand_id
1 'polypeptide(L)'
;NTANNFSITQPNVSIIIKNLEQDLGGALFERLGKKLLPTPKALYLGKIWLKLVQDYYKSLEELNDENTLLGEIKIAATQSIAEHFLAPILFDFKSKFSNVKIHFQTQNSKECLNLLKNGDIEFAIVEAELNPTLIDHEGLKMEFWQKDELVVASSNKNLSQKEFYIDELLKQKWILRETGSGLRDKFLNEIGDVSKKLKFFLELDRMSAIK
;
A
#
# COMPACT_ATOMS: atom_id res chain seq x y z
N ASN A 1 -32.01 -0.81 36.75
CA ASN A 1 -32.78 -1.89 36.17
C ASN A 1 -32.29 -2.16 34.76
N THR A 2 -31.89 -3.41 34.47
CA THR A 2 -31.29 -3.82 33.17
C THR A 2 -32.17 -3.44 31.98
N ALA A 3 -33.49 -3.59 32.10
CA ALA A 3 -34.46 -3.23 31.08
C ALA A 3 -34.37 -1.75 30.67
N ASN A 4 -34.17 -0.85 31.63
CA ASN A 4 -34.04 0.60 31.37
C ASN A 4 -32.73 0.92 30.66
N ASN A 5 -31.64 0.24 31.02
CA ASN A 5 -30.33 0.49 30.41
C ASN A 5 -30.27 0.10 28.92
N PHE A 6 -31.11 -0.86 28.51
CA PHE A 6 -31.16 -1.31 27.11
C PHE A 6 -32.42 -0.81 26.38
N SER A 7 -33.24 0.07 26.97
CA SER A 7 -34.48 0.59 26.37
C SER A 7 -35.43 -0.52 25.90
N ILE A 8 -35.50 -1.63 26.65
CA ILE A 8 -36.38 -2.78 26.39
C ILE A 8 -37.24 -3.06 27.60
N THR A 9 -38.31 -3.83 27.42
CA THR A 9 -39.23 -4.19 28.54
C THR A 9 -38.65 -5.31 29.39
N GLN A 10 -39.01 -5.35 30.68
CA GLN A 10 -38.56 -6.43 31.56
C GLN A 10 -38.96 -7.85 31.08
N PRO A 11 -40.16 -8.07 30.51
CA PRO A 11 -40.51 -9.36 29.91
C PRO A 11 -39.54 -9.77 28.80
N ASN A 12 -39.09 -8.84 27.93
CA ASN A 12 -38.13 -9.12 26.87
C ASN A 12 -36.77 -9.55 27.43
N VAL A 13 -36.27 -8.90 28.47
CA VAL A 13 -35.06 -9.33 29.17
C VAL A 13 -35.19 -10.78 29.65
N SER A 14 -36.34 -11.13 30.28
CA SER A 14 -36.56 -12.46 30.78
C SER A 14 -36.59 -13.51 29.66
N ILE A 15 -37.19 -13.19 28.51
CA ILE A 15 -37.23 -14.07 27.33
C ILE A 15 -35.85 -14.29 26.78
N ILE A 16 -35.06 -13.23 26.63
CA ILE A 16 -33.67 -13.30 26.12
C ILE A 16 -32.80 -14.20 27.01
N ILE A 17 -32.91 -14.01 28.34
CA ILE A 17 -32.16 -14.84 29.29
C ILE A 17 -32.63 -16.30 29.22
N LYS A 18 -33.91 -16.56 29.12
CA LYS A 18 -34.44 -17.93 29.02
C LYS A 18 -33.98 -18.63 27.75
N ASN A 19 -34.01 -17.95 26.62
CA ASN A 19 -33.51 -18.52 25.37
C ASN A 19 -32.01 -18.83 25.48
N LEU A 20 -31.24 -17.92 26.05
CA LEU A 20 -29.81 -18.13 26.28
C LEU A 20 -29.52 -19.32 27.21
N GLU A 21 -30.31 -19.49 28.26
CA GLU A 21 -30.22 -20.64 29.18
C GLU A 21 -30.53 -21.96 28.45
N GLN A 22 -31.48 -21.93 27.52
CA GLN A 22 -31.79 -23.08 26.66
C GLN A 22 -30.64 -23.43 25.73
N ASP A 23 -30.12 -22.45 25.06
CA ASP A 23 -28.98 -22.64 24.11
C ASP A 23 -27.72 -23.14 24.84
N LEU A 24 -27.50 -22.69 26.06
CA LEU A 24 -26.37 -23.09 26.88
C LEU A 24 -26.60 -24.40 27.67
N GLY A 25 -27.83 -24.94 27.65
CA GLY A 25 -28.16 -26.18 28.34
C GLY A 25 -28.09 -26.06 29.87
N GLY A 26 -28.48 -24.91 30.46
CA GLY A 26 -28.53 -24.75 31.91
C GLY A 26 -28.75 -23.32 32.38
N ALA A 27 -29.26 -23.17 33.62
CA ALA A 27 -29.63 -21.92 34.23
C ALA A 27 -28.39 -21.00 34.40
N LEU A 28 -28.58 -19.72 34.10
CA LEU A 28 -27.62 -18.63 34.37
C LEU A 28 -27.94 -17.92 35.68
N PHE A 29 -29.20 -17.95 36.10
CA PHE A 29 -29.63 -17.30 37.34
C PHE A 29 -30.47 -18.24 38.19
N GLU A 30 -30.32 -18.12 39.51
CA GLU A 30 -31.07 -18.84 40.51
C GLU A 30 -31.82 -17.84 41.42
N ARG A 31 -33.01 -18.24 41.86
CA ARG A 31 -33.76 -17.44 42.83
C ARG A 31 -33.51 -17.92 44.25
N LEU A 32 -32.98 -17.03 45.07
CA LEU A 32 -32.85 -17.24 46.50
C LEU A 32 -33.83 -16.28 47.20
N GLY A 33 -35.06 -16.74 47.48
CA GLY A 33 -36.12 -15.89 47.99
C GLY A 33 -36.54 -14.81 46.99
N LYS A 34 -36.39 -13.54 47.35
CA LYS A 34 -36.68 -12.38 46.48
C LYS A 34 -35.50 -11.94 45.64
N LYS A 35 -34.31 -12.53 45.82
CA LYS A 35 -33.09 -12.16 45.09
C LYS A 35 -32.83 -13.10 43.97
N LEU A 36 -32.34 -12.54 42.85
CA LEU A 36 -31.84 -13.27 41.70
C LEU A 36 -30.31 -13.25 41.76
N LEU A 37 -29.71 -14.42 41.83
CA LEU A 37 -28.25 -14.57 41.94
C LEU A 37 -27.70 -15.27 40.70
N PRO A 38 -26.53 -14.86 40.17
CA PRO A 38 -25.89 -15.55 39.06
C PRO A 38 -25.35 -16.91 39.52
N THR A 39 -25.49 -17.92 38.68
CA THR A 39 -24.87 -19.22 38.87
C THR A 39 -23.34 -19.16 38.60
N PRO A 40 -22.57 -20.16 39.09
CA PRO A 40 -21.14 -20.26 38.73
C PRO A 40 -20.90 -20.23 37.20
N LYS A 41 -21.83 -20.84 36.44
CA LYS A 41 -21.79 -20.80 34.95
C LYS A 41 -21.97 -19.38 34.42
N ALA A 42 -22.91 -18.60 34.95
CA ALA A 42 -23.13 -17.22 34.57
C ALA A 42 -21.92 -16.33 34.91
N LEU A 43 -21.31 -16.53 36.08
CA LEU A 43 -20.12 -15.79 36.48
C LEU A 43 -18.92 -16.08 35.56
N TYR A 44 -18.75 -17.33 35.21
CA TYR A 44 -17.68 -17.74 34.26
C TYR A 44 -17.89 -17.14 32.86
N LEU A 45 -19.08 -17.32 32.29
CA LEU A 45 -19.42 -16.77 30.97
C LEU A 45 -19.41 -15.24 30.93
N GLY A 46 -19.95 -14.61 31.96
CA GLY A 46 -19.96 -13.15 32.06
C GLY A 46 -18.59 -12.54 32.06
N LYS A 47 -17.61 -13.17 32.69
CA LYS A 47 -16.20 -12.73 32.67
C LYS A 47 -15.60 -12.79 31.26
N ILE A 48 -15.87 -13.86 30.51
CA ILE A 48 -15.37 -14.05 29.14
C ILE A 48 -16.07 -13.07 28.18
N TRP A 49 -17.41 -13.00 28.26
CA TRP A 49 -18.19 -12.17 27.35
C TRP A 49 -17.98 -10.67 27.58
N LEU A 50 -17.79 -10.26 28.83
CA LEU A 50 -17.45 -8.86 29.10
C LEU A 50 -16.16 -8.46 28.40
N LYS A 51 -15.15 -9.34 28.40
CA LYS A 51 -13.91 -9.10 27.68
C LYS A 51 -14.13 -9.02 26.16
N LEU A 52 -14.89 -9.95 25.58
CA LEU A 52 -15.22 -9.93 24.16
C LEU A 52 -15.94 -8.63 23.74
N VAL A 53 -16.88 -8.17 24.55
CA VAL A 53 -17.59 -6.91 24.30
C VAL A 53 -16.64 -5.72 24.41
N GLN A 54 -15.74 -5.71 25.40
CA GLN A 54 -14.73 -4.67 25.54
C GLN A 54 -13.77 -4.65 24.35
N ASP A 55 -13.28 -5.81 23.92
CA ASP A 55 -12.40 -5.94 22.76
C ASP A 55 -13.11 -5.47 21.46
N TYR A 56 -14.41 -5.78 21.33
CA TYR A 56 -15.23 -5.28 20.23
C TYR A 56 -15.32 -3.75 20.20
N TYR A 57 -15.69 -3.12 21.32
CA TYR A 57 -15.78 -1.65 21.39
C TYR A 57 -14.41 -0.99 21.18
N LYS A 58 -13.36 -1.57 21.76
CA LYS A 58 -11.99 -1.11 21.54
C LYS A 58 -11.61 -1.15 20.06
N SER A 59 -11.97 -2.22 19.34
CA SER A 59 -11.70 -2.32 17.90
C SER A 59 -12.46 -1.26 17.09
N LEU A 60 -13.67 -0.89 17.48
CA LEU A 60 -14.42 0.20 16.85
C LEU A 60 -13.80 1.57 17.14
N GLU A 61 -13.31 1.80 18.35
CA GLU A 61 -12.59 3.03 18.71
C GLU A 61 -11.29 3.14 17.91
N GLU A 62 -10.53 2.05 17.80
CA GLU A 62 -9.30 1.99 16.99
C GLU A 62 -9.56 2.27 15.50
N LEU A 63 -10.65 1.79 14.94
CA LEU A 63 -11.07 2.07 13.56
C LEU A 63 -11.48 3.54 13.33
N ASN A 64 -12.00 4.20 14.35
CA ASN A 64 -12.43 5.59 14.28
C ASN A 64 -11.30 6.59 14.62
N ASP A 65 -10.17 6.12 15.13
CA ASP A 65 -9.00 6.97 15.35
C ASP A 65 -8.22 7.11 14.04
N GLU A 66 -8.31 8.28 13.42
CA GLU A 66 -7.59 8.62 12.18
C GLU A 66 -6.07 8.39 12.29
N ASN A 67 -5.51 8.31 13.49
CA ASN A 67 -4.11 7.99 13.75
C ASN A 67 -3.82 6.49 13.85
N THR A 68 -4.85 5.64 13.94
CA THR A 68 -4.68 4.18 14.07
C THR A 68 -4.98 3.49 12.73
N LEU A 69 -4.16 3.80 11.71
CA LEU A 69 -4.22 3.04 10.47
C LEU A 69 -3.72 1.61 10.72
N LEU A 70 -4.54 0.64 10.31
CA LEU A 70 -4.27 -0.80 10.38
C LEU A 70 -4.30 -1.37 8.97
N GLY A 71 -3.58 -2.45 8.75
CA GLY A 71 -3.64 -3.20 7.49
C GLY A 71 -2.29 -3.40 6.83
N GLU A 72 -2.35 -3.74 5.57
CA GLU A 72 -1.16 -3.99 4.74
C GLU A 72 -1.26 -3.11 3.48
N ILE A 73 -0.13 -2.61 3.02
CA ILE A 73 -0.01 -1.91 1.75
C ILE A 73 1.15 -2.50 0.95
N LYS A 74 0.91 -2.82 -0.30
CA LYS A 74 1.92 -3.34 -1.22
C LYS A 74 2.25 -2.27 -2.24
N ILE A 75 3.52 -1.92 -2.29
CA ILE A 75 4.04 -0.80 -3.09
C ILE A 75 5.13 -1.32 -4.01
N ALA A 76 5.15 -0.86 -5.25
CA ALA A 76 6.31 -1.00 -6.12
C ALA A 76 6.81 0.36 -6.58
N ALA A 77 8.11 0.47 -6.81
CA ALA A 77 8.69 1.66 -7.41
C ALA A 77 9.85 1.29 -8.32
N THR A 78 10.21 2.22 -9.21
CA THR A 78 11.44 2.09 -9.97
C THR A 78 12.65 2.24 -9.08
N GLN A 79 13.79 1.69 -9.53
CA GLN A 79 14.99 1.63 -8.70
C GLN A 79 15.48 3.01 -8.28
N SER A 80 15.51 3.98 -9.18
CA SER A 80 15.97 5.34 -8.86
C SER A 80 15.11 5.98 -7.78
N ILE A 81 13.79 5.83 -7.89
CA ILE A 81 12.83 6.33 -6.89
C ILE A 81 13.04 5.64 -5.54
N ALA A 82 13.18 4.32 -5.56
CA ALA A 82 13.40 3.53 -4.35
C ALA A 82 14.66 3.96 -3.60
N GLU A 83 15.78 4.10 -4.32
CA GLU A 83 17.10 4.39 -3.74
C GLU A 83 17.22 5.84 -3.23
N HIS A 84 16.59 6.79 -3.91
CA HIS A 84 16.84 8.21 -3.64
C HIS A 84 15.73 8.93 -2.90
N PHE A 85 14.49 8.45 -2.99
CA PHE A 85 13.34 9.19 -2.47
C PHE A 85 12.48 8.41 -1.50
N LEU A 86 12.28 7.11 -1.70
CA LEU A 86 11.24 6.39 -1.00
C LEU A 86 11.63 6.00 0.44
N ALA A 87 12.87 5.68 0.68
CA ALA A 87 13.30 5.18 1.99
C ALA A 87 12.98 6.14 3.15
N PRO A 88 13.26 7.46 3.07
CA PRO A 88 12.86 8.40 4.11
C PRO A 88 11.33 8.48 4.29
N ILE A 89 10.58 8.50 3.18
CA ILE A 89 9.11 8.61 3.20
C ILE A 89 8.50 7.40 3.89
N LEU A 90 8.95 6.20 3.54
CA LEU A 90 8.47 4.96 4.16
C LEU A 90 8.84 4.89 5.64
N PHE A 91 10.01 5.39 6.02
CA PHE A 91 10.43 5.48 7.42
C PHE A 91 9.51 6.40 8.22
N ASP A 92 9.25 7.60 7.71
CA ASP A 92 8.39 8.58 8.38
C ASP A 92 6.95 8.07 8.48
N PHE A 93 6.43 7.47 7.39
CA PHE A 93 5.11 6.85 7.37
C PHE A 93 5.01 5.72 8.40
N LYS A 94 5.99 4.81 8.43
CA LYS A 94 6.00 3.69 9.38
C LYS A 94 6.18 4.14 10.83
N SER A 95 6.92 5.22 11.06
CA SER A 95 7.07 5.82 12.38
C SER A 95 5.76 6.40 12.90
N LYS A 96 4.96 7.01 12.02
CA LYS A 96 3.65 7.56 12.34
C LYS A 96 2.57 6.46 12.46
N PHE A 97 2.61 5.45 11.59
CA PHE A 97 1.61 4.40 11.48
C PHE A 97 2.25 3.02 11.70
N SER A 98 2.66 2.75 12.93
CA SER A 98 3.41 1.54 13.31
C SER A 98 2.67 0.23 13.03
N ASN A 99 1.35 0.25 13.00
CA ASN A 99 0.50 -0.93 12.80
C ASN A 99 0.27 -1.27 11.32
N VAL A 100 0.64 -0.38 10.38
CA VAL A 100 0.55 -0.69 8.94
C VAL A 100 1.74 -1.53 8.52
N LYS A 101 1.49 -2.67 7.89
CA LYS A 101 2.53 -3.46 7.24
C LYS A 101 2.77 -2.93 5.83
N ILE A 102 4.04 -2.70 5.49
CA ILE A 102 4.45 -2.24 4.16
C ILE A 102 5.21 -3.36 3.48
N HIS A 103 4.71 -3.80 2.33
CA HIS A 103 5.40 -4.70 1.41
C HIS A 103 5.90 -3.85 0.23
N PHE A 104 7.21 -3.74 0.13
CA PHE A 104 7.84 -2.92 -0.90
C PHE A 104 8.70 -3.78 -1.82
N GLN A 105 8.60 -3.53 -3.13
CA GLN A 105 9.43 -4.17 -4.14
C GLN A 105 9.90 -3.17 -5.20
N THR A 106 11.04 -3.45 -5.80
CA THR A 106 11.62 -2.63 -6.87
C THR A 106 11.47 -3.35 -8.21
N GLN A 107 10.93 -2.64 -9.21
CA GLN A 107 10.73 -3.15 -10.56
C GLN A 107 10.98 -2.03 -11.58
N ASN A 108 11.02 -2.35 -12.87
CA ASN A 108 10.99 -1.30 -13.90
C ASN A 108 9.57 -0.75 -14.08
N SER A 109 9.43 0.38 -14.78
CA SER A 109 8.15 1.09 -14.92
C SER A 109 7.06 0.22 -15.52
N LYS A 110 7.38 -0.58 -16.54
CA LYS A 110 6.41 -1.48 -17.21
C LYS A 110 5.91 -2.55 -16.24
N GLU A 111 6.81 -3.14 -15.48
CA GLU A 111 6.46 -4.20 -14.54
C GLU A 111 5.67 -3.66 -13.33
N CYS A 112 6.03 -2.48 -12.82
CA CYS A 112 5.23 -1.79 -11.81
C CYS A 112 3.78 -1.60 -12.27
N LEU A 113 3.57 -1.17 -13.52
CA LEU A 113 2.23 -0.98 -14.07
C LEU A 113 1.49 -2.32 -14.26
N ASN A 114 2.17 -3.38 -14.66
CA ASN A 114 1.58 -4.71 -14.78
C ASN A 114 1.09 -5.22 -13.41
N LEU A 115 1.92 -5.11 -12.37
CA LEU A 115 1.55 -5.49 -11.01
C LEU A 115 0.34 -4.71 -10.50
N LEU A 116 0.29 -3.40 -10.80
CA LEU A 116 -0.84 -2.56 -10.42
C LEU A 116 -2.14 -2.95 -11.14
N LYS A 117 -2.07 -3.20 -12.46
CA LYS A 117 -3.22 -3.65 -13.27
C LYS A 117 -3.76 -5.00 -12.83
N ASN A 118 -2.89 -5.90 -12.40
CA ASN A 118 -3.27 -7.22 -11.91
C ASN A 118 -3.84 -7.19 -10.48
N GLY A 119 -3.69 -6.07 -9.77
CA GLY A 119 -4.08 -5.97 -8.36
C GLY A 119 -3.10 -6.65 -7.40
N ASP A 120 -1.88 -6.93 -7.86
CA ASP A 120 -0.82 -7.51 -7.02
C ASP A 120 -0.25 -6.49 -6.03
N ILE A 121 -0.37 -5.21 -6.36
CA ILE A 121 0.01 -4.05 -5.54
C ILE A 121 -1.09 -2.99 -5.58
N GLU A 122 -1.16 -2.15 -4.55
CA GLU A 122 -2.11 -1.04 -4.46
C GLU A 122 -1.54 0.28 -4.96
N PHE A 123 -0.20 0.41 -4.98
CA PHE A 123 0.44 1.68 -5.31
C PHE A 123 1.75 1.48 -6.08
N ALA A 124 1.94 2.27 -7.13
CA ALA A 124 3.18 2.27 -7.91
C ALA A 124 3.72 3.69 -8.08
N ILE A 125 5.04 3.85 -7.96
CA ILE A 125 5.73 5.12 -8.23
C ILE A 125 6.74 4.86 -9.34
N VAL A 126 6.53 5.50 -10.49
CA VAL A 126 7.29 5.21 -11.71
C VAL A 126 7.78 6.48 -12.40
N GLU A 127 8.92 6.39 -13.04
CA GLU A 127 9.43 7.39 -13.98
C GLU A 127 8.98 6.99 -15.38
N ALA A 128 7.86 7.56 -15.84
CA ALA A 128 7.33 7.23 -17.15
C ALA A 128 6.48 8.37 -17.71
N GLU A 129 6.45 8.53 -19.01
CA GLU A 129 5.44 9.32 -19.69
C GLU A 129 4.21 8.44 -19.91
N LEU A 130 3.24 8.59 -19.03
CA LEU A 130 2.00 7.84 -19.09
C LEU A 130 0.91 8.70 -19.78
N ASN A 131 0.10 8.05 -20.60
CA ASN A 131 -1.08 8.70 -21.16
C ASN A 131 -2.22 8.64 -20.12
N PRO A 132 -2.68 9.79 -19.56
CA PRO A 132 -3.71 9.81 -18.54
C PRO A 132 -5.01 9.10 -18.96
N THR A 133 -5.41 9.28 -20.23
CA THR A 133 -6.64 8.67 -20.77
C THR A 133 -6.54 7.14 -20.76
N LEU A 134 -5.40 6.57 -21.13
CA LEU A 134 -5.21 5.12 -21.12
C LEU A 134 -5.19 4.57 -19.69
N ILE A 135 -4.57 5.28 -18.76
CA ILE A 135 -4.52 4.90 -17.34
C ILE A 135 -5.93 4.89 -16.74
N ASP A 136 -6.74 5.90 -17.03
CA ASP A 136 -8.13 5.99 -16.55
C ASP A 136 -9.00 4.87 -17.12
N HIS A 137 -8.87 4.56 -18.42
CA HIS A 137 -9.56 3.43 -19.04
C HIS A 137 -9.24 2.07 -18.41
N GLU A 138 -8.08 1.94 -17.79
CA GLU A 138 -7.67 0.75 -17.03
C GLU A 138 -8.15 0.76 -15.58
N GLY A 139 -8.93 1.76 -15.18
CA GLY A 139 -9.45 1.91 -13.82
C GLY A 139 -8.40 2.33 -12.80
N LEU A 140 -7.28 2.87 -13.26
CA LEU A 140 -6.19 3.35 -12.41
C LEU A 140 -6.25 4.87 -12.27
N LYS A 141 -5.90 5.37 -11.09
CA LYS A 141 -5.73 6.81 -10.85
C LYS A 141 -4.25 7.17 -10.96
N MET A 142 -3.96 8.24 -11.68
CA MET A 142 -2.61 8.78 -11.81
C MET A 142 -2.51 10.16 -11.17
N GLU A 143 -1.46 10.35 -10.41
CA GLU A 143 -1.11 11.65 -9.83
C GLU A 143 0.34 11.99 -10.17
N PHE A 144 0.56 13.26 -10.54
CA PHE A 144 1.91 13.78 -10.75
C PHE A 144 2.56 14.07 -9.40
N TRP A 145 3.73 13.51 -9.17
CA TRP A 145 4.46 13.71 -7.93
C TRP A 145 5.49 14.84 -8.04
N GLN A 146 6.50 14.65 -8.89
CA GLN A 146 7.55 15.66 -9.11
C GLN A 146 8.16 15.53 -10.51
N LYS A 147 8.82 16.61 -10.95
CA LYS A 147 9.56 16.64 -12.21
C LYS A 147 11.01 16.27 -11.94
N ASP A 148 11.58 15.47 -12.85
CA ASP A 148 13.00 15.15 -12.90
C ASP A 148 13.57 15.48 -14.27
N GLU A 149 14.88 15.61 -14.37
CA GLU A 149 15.58 15.95 -15.58
C GLU A 149 16.44 14.77 -16.07
N LEU A 150 16.24 14.38 -17.32
CA LEU A 150 17.04 13.34 -17.95
C LEU A 150 18.30 13.95 -18.55
N VAL A 151 19.45 13.48 -18.11
CA VAL A 151 20.73 13.93 -18.59
C VAL A 151 21.54 12.80 -19.22
N VAL A 152 22.40 13.16 -20.17
CA VAL A 152 23.40 12.25 -20.73
C VAL A 152 24.69 12.38 -19.93
N ALA A 153 25.19 11.27 -19.41
CA ALA A 153 26.43 11.22 -18.66
C ALA A 153 27.56 10.54 -19.46
N SER A 154 28.78 11.00 -19.30
CA SER A 154 29.96 10.38 -19.89
C SER A 154 31.15 10.52 -18.95
N SER A 155 31.95 9.47 -18.86
CA SER A 155 33.29 9.52 -18.21
C SER A 155 34.36 10.24 -19.03
N ASN A 156 34.12 10.47 -20.33
CA ASN A 156 35.04 11.20 -21.20
C ASN A 156 34.85 12.71 -21.01
N LYS A 157 35.81 13.33 -20.31
CA LYS A 157 35.78 14.78 -20.01
C LYS A 157 35.73 15.66 -21.27
N ASN A 158 36.22 15.18 -22.43
CA ASN A 158 36.14 15.93 -23.67
C ASN A 158 34.74 16.03 -24.26
N LEU A 159 33.80 15.21 -23.76
CA LEU A 159 32.40 15.22 -24.18
C LEU A 159 31.52 16.06 -23.24
N SER A 160 31.94 16.30 -22.01
CA SER A 160 31.14 16.95 -20.98
C SER A 160 30.87 18.45 -21.19
N GLN A 161 31.55 19.09 -22.13
CA GLN A 161 31.44 20.54 -22.39
C GLN A 161 31.00 20.87 -23.83
N LYS A 162 30.53 19.87 -24.59
CA LYS A 162 30.08 20.04 -25.96
C LYS A 162 28.59 19.95 -26.10
N GLU A 163 28.05 20.82 -26.91
CA GLU A 163 26.73 20.59 -27.51
C GLU A 163 26.89 19.55 -28.62
N PHE A 164 26.00 18.55 -28.62
CA PHE A 164 25.97 17.49 -29.61
C PHE A 164 24.79 17.63 -30.52
N TYR A 165 25.06 17.55 -31.84
CA TYR A 165 24.02 17.31 -32.81
C TYR A 165 23.55 15.86 -32.72
N ILE A 166 22.28 15.63 -32.98
CA ILE A 166 21.68 14.31 -32.85
C ILE A 166 22.40 13.23 -33.66
N ASP A 167 22.93 13.57 -34.83
CA ASP A 167 23.69 12.64 -35.67
C ASP A 167 25.07 12.26 -35.08
N GLU A 168 25.60 13.06 -34.16
CA GLU A 168 26.86 12.74 -33.47
C GLU A 168 26.62 11.71 -32.36
N LEU A 169 25.43 11.64 -31.83
CA LEU A 169 24.99 10.64 -30.84
C LEU A 169 25.08 9.22 -31.43
N LEU A 170 24.79 9.07 -32.73
CA LEU A 170 24.84 7.76 -33.42
C LEU A 170 26.27 7.17 -33.45
N LYS A 171 27.32 7.99 -33.30
CA LYS A 171 28.71 7.56 -33.30
C LYS A 171 29.21 7.14 -31.92
N GLN A 172 28.43 7.38 -30.88
CA GLN A 172 28.82 7.06 -29.52
C GLN A 172 28.44 5.63 -29.14
N LYS A 173 29.16 5.07 -28.16
CA LYS A 173 28.80 3.79 -27.52
C LYS A 173 27.84 4.05 -26.41
N TRP A 174 26.59 3.62 -26.58
CA TRP A 174 25.53 3.84 -25.63
C TRP A 174 25.36 2.67 -24.65
N ILE A 175 25.32 3.01 -23.38
CA ILE A 175 24.85 2.11 -22.32
C ILE A 175 23.47 2.60 -21.90
N LEU A 176 22.48 1.77 -22.05
CA LEU A 176 21.10 2.10 -21.68
C LEU A 176 20.54 1.11 -20.67
N ARG A 177 19.43 1.52 -20.09
CA ARG A 177 18.60 0.65 -19.27
C ARG A 177 17.92 -0.41 -20.15
N GLU A 178 17.45 -1.46 -19.47
CA GLU A 178 16.69 -2.56 -20.07
C GLU A 178 15.37 -2.09 -20.70
N THR A 179 14.82 -2.94 -21.56
CA THR A 179 13.48 -2.74 -22.15
C THR A 179 12.42 -2.72 -21.05
N GLY A 180 11.52 -1.73 -21.09
CA GLY A 180 10.49 -1.51 -20.07
C GLY A 180 10.91 -0.51 -18.99
N SER A 181 12.14 0.02 -19.05
CA SER A 181 12.55 1.15 -18.22
C SER A 181 11.97 2.46 -18.75
N GLY A 182 11.28 3.22 -17.90
CA GLY A 182 10.72 4.53 -18.25
C GLY A 182 11.79 5.54 -18.67
N LEU A 183 12.99 5.50 -18.07
CA LEU A 183 14.12 6.34 -18.46
C LEU A 183 14.59 6.05 -19.90
N ARG A 184 14.65 4.77 -20.26
CA ARG A 184 15.00 4.38 -21.64
C ARG A 184 13.92 4.85 -22.62
N ASP A 185 12.68 4.60 -22.33
CA ASP A 185 11.54 4.97 -23.20
C ASP A 185 11.50 6.49 -23.39
N LYS A 186 11.69 7.27 -22.32
CA LYS A 186 11.80 8.73 -22.38
C LYS A 186 12.95 9.19 -23.29
N PHE A 187 14.15 8.64 -23.12
CA PHE A 187 15.29 8.97 -23.97
C PHE A 187 15.02 8.66 -25.45
N LEU A 188 14.49 7.47 -25.75
CA LEU A 188 14.21 7.05 -27.13
C LEU A 188 13.11 7.91 -27.78
N ASN A 189 12.12 8.34 -27.01
CA ASN A 189 11.07 9.24 -27.47
C ASN A 189 11.61 10.64 -27.78
N GLU A 190 12.49 11.19 -26.94
CA GLU A 190 13.09 12.51 -27.14
C GLU A 190 13.94 12.58 -28.40
N ILE A 191 14.70 11.53 -28.72
CA ILE A 191 15.53 11.49 -29.95
C ILE A 191 14.72 11.04 -31.19
N GLY A 192 13.47 10.64 -31.02
CA GLY A 192 12.53 10.35 -32.09
C GLY A 192 13.01 9.26 -33.05
N ASP A 193 12.83 9.48 -34.35
CA ASP A 193 13.19 8.47 -35.39
C ASP A 193 14.65 8.11 -35.43
N VAL A 194 15.54 8.94 -34.91
CA VAL A 194 16.99 8.65 -34.82
C VAL A 194 17.25 7.47 -33.89
N SER A 195 16.37 7.23 -32.92
CA SER A 195 16.45 6.10 -31.98
C SER A 195 16.54 4.74 -32.72
N LYS A 196 15.89 4.60 -33.87
CA LYS A 196 15.88 3.38 -34.69
C LYS A 196 17.29 3.07 -35.28
N LYS A 197 18.17 4.05 -35.36
CA LYS A 197 19.53 3.92 -35.88
C LYS A 197 20.57 3.77 -34.77
N LEU A 198 20.19 3.96 -33.50
CA LEU A 198 21.10 3.81 -32.38
C LEU A 198 21.52 2.34 -32.21
N LYS A 199 22.82 2.13 -32.06
CA LYS A 199 23.38 0.84 -31.69
C LYS A 199 23.77 0.87 -30.24
N PHE A 200 23.06 0.08 -29.43
CA PHE A 200 23.40 -0.05 -28.02
C PHE A 200 24.61 -0.93 -27.87
N PHE A 201 25.59 -0.41 -27.14
CA PHE A 201 26.80 -1.15 -26.83
C PHE A 201 26.58 -2.13 -25.69
N LEU A 202 25.76 -1.70 -24.69
CA LEU A 202 25.44 -2.50 -23.53
C LEU A 202 24.06 -2.12 -23.01
N GLU A 203 23.32 -3.11 -22.51
CA GLU A 203 22.05 -2.94 -21.83
C GLU A 203 22.18 -3.44 -20.40
N LEU A 204 21.78 -2.65 -19.42
CA LEU A 204 21.89 -2.97 -17.98
C LEU A 204 20.56 -2.70 -17.28
N ASP A 205 20.25 -3.55 -16.30
CA ASP A 205 19.01 -3.50 -15.54
C ASP A 205 19.07 -2.57 -14.31
N ARG A 206 20.27 -2.03 -14.00
CA ARG A 206 20.48 -1.18 -12.81
C ARG A 206 21.23 0.09 -13.14
N MET A 207 20.71 1.23 -12.63
CA MET A 207 21.40 2.53 -12.75
C MET A 207 22.77 2.54 -12.06
N SER A 208 22.89 1.87 -10.92
CA SER A 208 24.16 1.76 -10.20
C SER A 208 25.26 1.02 -10.98
N ALA A 209 24.87 0.19 -11.94
CA ALA A 209 25.81 -0.50 -12.82
C ALA A 209 26.23 0.35 -14.04
N ILE A 210 25.47 1.43 -14.33
CA ILE A 210 25.77 2.37 -15.44
C ILE A 210 26.72 3.48 -14.97
N LYS A 211 26.69 3.84 -13.70
CA LYS A 211 27.60 4.84 -13.10
C LYS A 211 29.01 4.29 -12.94
#